data_81441528b0fd507197671eabfb02a583
#
_entry.id   81441528b0fd507197671eabfb02a583
#
_cell.length_a   1.000
_cell.length_b   1.000
_cell.length_c   1.000
_cell.angle_alpha   90.00
_cell.angle_beta   90.00
_cell.angle_gamma   90.00
#
_symmetry.space_group_name_H-M   'P 1'
#
loop_
_entity.id
_entity.type
_entity.pdbx_description
1 polymer ?
#
loop_
_entity_poly.entity_id
_entity_poly.type
_entity_poly.pdbx_seq_one_letter_code
_entity_poly.pdbx_strand_id
1 'polypeptide(L)'
;VVKIFLHVSKDEQKKRFLERIDRPEKNWKFSCSDLKERMRFDEYLDTFDEVITATATKHSPWYAIPADQKWYTRYLVSEIVLDALQKSCHEYPVLSDDAKAEIPLRRRPHLWPAGALLQRQRGCNGQRRNSGQNCREAAKDGRIGG
;
A
#
# COMPACT_ATOMS: atom_id res chain seq x y z
N VAL A 1 11.43 -3.94 -13.22
CA VAL A 1 10.89 -3.76 -11.85
C VAL A 1 11.22 -2.35 -11.39
N VAL A 2 10.23 -1.64 -10.87
CA VAL A 2 10.39 -0.32 -10.23
C VAL A 2 10.23 -0.51 -8.73
N LYS A 3 11.22 -0.06 -7.95
CA LYS A 3 11.18 -0.11 -6.49
C LYS A 3 11.10 1.31 -5.94
N ILE A 4 10.14 1.58 -5.08
CA ILE A 4 9.88 2.91 -4.53
C ILE A 4 9.93 2.83 -3.01
N PHE A 5 10.78 3.67 -2.41
CA PHE A 5 10.81 3.91 -0.97
C PHE A 5 10.15 5.26 -0.67
N LEU A 6 9.09 5.25 0.12
CA LEU A 6 8.39 6.45 0.56
C LEU A 6 8.95 6.91 1.90
N HIS A 7 9.80 7.93 1.87
CA HIS A 7 10.40 8.49 3.07
C HIS A 7 9.47 9.51 3.72
N VAL A 8 8.92 9.16 4.88
CA VAL A 8 8.10 10.03 5.73
C VAL A 8 8.94 10.49 6.91
N SER A 9 8.95 11.79 7.21
CA SER A 9 9.65 12.31 8.38
C SER A 9 9.02 11.82 9.70
N LYS A 10 9.82 11.78 10.75
CA LYS A 10 9.38 11.37 12.10
C LYS A 10 8.26 12.28 12.62
N ASP A 11 8.31 13.58 12.29
CA ASP A 11 7.30 14.55 12.70
C ASP A 11 5.98 14.39 11.95
N GLU A 12 6.04 14.20 10.63
CA GLU A 12 4.83 13.95 9.84
C GLU A 12 4.19 12.60 10.22
N GLN A 13 4.99 11.58 10.53
CA GLN A 13 4.46 10.31 11.04
C GLN A 13 3.72 10.50 12.37
N LYS A 14 4.29 11.28 13.33
CA LYS A 14 3.64 11.63 14.60
C LYS A 14 2.30 12.32 14.36
N LYS A 15 2.30 13.34 13.49
CA LYS A 15 1.08 14.08 13.13
C LYS A 15 0.00 13.16 12.58
N ARG A 16 0.36 12.22 11.70
CA ARG A 16 -0.58 11.26 11.12
C ARG A 16 -1.12 10.26 12.14
N PHE A 17 -0.33 9.87 13.14
CA PHE A 17 -0.80 9.03 14.24
C PHE A 17 -1.80 9.77 15.12
N LEU A 18 -1.49 11.01 15.52
CA LEU A 18 -2.42 11.84 16.28
C LEU A 18 -3.73 12.05 15.52
N GLU A 19 -3.67 12.38 14.23
CA GLU A 19 -4.87 12.50 13.39
C GLU A 19 -5.72 11.21 13.35
N ARG A 20 -5.10 10.02 13.43
CA ARG A 20 -5.86 8.75 13.50
C ARG A 20 -6.52 8.54 14.85
N ILE A 21 -5.91 9.03 15.93
CA ILE A 21 -6.46 8.94 17.29
C ILE A 21 -7.62 9.92 17.45
N ASP A 22 -7.45 11.15 16.97
CA ASP A 22 -8.42 12.25 17.16
C ASP A 22 -9.69 12.10 16.30
N ARG A 23 -9.59 11.37 15.19
CA ARG A 23 -10.71 11.17 14.26
C ARG A 23 -11.37 9.81 14.41
N PRO A 24 -12.61 9.73 14.93
CA PRO A 24 -13.32 8.47 15.16
C PRO A 24 -13.40 7.58 13.91
N GLU A 25 -13.62 8.17 12.73
CA GLU A 25 -13.67 7.44 11.45
C GLU A 25 -12.33 6.84 11.02
N LYS A 26 -11.24 7.23 11.66
CA LYS A 26 -9.87 6.73 11.38
C LYS A 26 -9.30 5.82 12.48
N ASN A 27 -9.96 5.73 13.64
CA ASN A 27 -9.44 4.97 14.79
C ASN A 27 -9.19 3.49 14.48
N TRP A 28 -9.97 2.91 13.58
CA TRP A 28 -9.78 1.52 13.15
C TRP A 28 -8.43 1.23 12.46
N LYS A 29 -7.74 2.28 12.01
CA LYS A 29 -6.41 2.21 11.39
C LYS A 29 -5.26 2.31 12.39
N PHE A 30 -5.55 2.57 13.65
CA PHE A 30 -4.55 2.75 14.70
C PHE A 30 -4.37 1.45 15.48
N SER A 31 -3.10 1.09 15.73
CA SER A 31 -2.73 -0.02 16.61
C SER A 31 -1.72 0.46 17.63
N CYS A 32 -1.84 -0.03 18.87
CA CYS A 32 -0.83 0.26 19.91
C CYS A 32 0.56 -0.31 19.56
N SER A 33 0.63 -1.34 18.73
CA SER A 33 1.92 -1.85 18.21
C SER A 33 2.64 -0.83 17.36
N ASP A 34 1.93 0.05 16.64
CA ASP A 34 2.53 1.08 15.79
C ASP A 34 3.40 2.06 16.60
N LEU A 35 3.03 2.29 17.88
CA LEU A 35 3.85 3.14 18.77
C LEU A 35 5.16 2.46 19.16
N LYS A 36 5.15 1.16 19.40
CA LYS A 36 6.37 0.39 19.70
C LYS A 36 7.31 0.40 18.52
N GLU A 37 6.79 0.16 17.32
CA GLU A 37 7.58 0.21 16.08
C GLU A 37 8.14 1.61 15.81
N ARG A 38 7.38 2.66 16.14
CA ARG A 38 7.88 4.04 16.02
C ARG A 38 9.10 4.33 16.90
N MET A 39 9.25 3.69 18.06
CA MET A 39 10.44 3.87 18.92
C MET A 39 11.73 3.39 18.22
N ARG A 40 11.59 2.49 17.27
CA ARG A 40 12.69 1.94 16.46
C ARG A 40 12.84 2.63 15.10
N PHE A 41 12.31 3.85 14.95
CA PHE A 41 12.26 4.56 13.68
C PHE A 41 13.64 4.70 13.01
N ASP A 42 14.66 5.02 13.80
CA ASP A 42 16.00 5.24 13.28
C ASP A 42 16.65 3.91 12.84
N GLU A 43 16.43 2.82 13.59
CA GLU A 43 16.86 1.46 13.20
C GLU A 43 16.22 1.01 11.86
N TYR A 44 14.96 1.38 11.63
CA TYR A 44 14.30 1.11 10.36
C TYR A 44 14.94 1.88 9.20
N LEU A 45 15.30 3.15 9.41
CA LEU A 45 15.99 3.94 8.38
C LEU A 45 17.35 3.35 8.01
N ASP A 46 18.15 2.96 9.00
CA ASP A 46 19.45 2.32 8.79
C ASP A 46 19.28 1.01 7.99
N THR A 47 18.31 0.19 8.39
CA THR A 47 17.99 -1.05 7.67
C THR A 47 17.54 -0.79 6.23
N PHE A 48 16.72 0.23 5.99
CA PHE A 48 16.32 0.59 4.63
C PHE A 48 17.49 1.09 3.79
N ASP A 49 18.43 1.85 4.36
CA ASP A 49 19.62 2.30 3.65
C ASP A 49 20.49 1.11 3.21
N GLU A 50 20.71 0.15 4.11
CA GLU A 50 21.41 -1.10 3.78
C GLU A 50 20.71 -1.89 2.68
N VAL A 51 19.39 -2.09 2.79
CA VAL A 51 18.60 -2.84 1.81
C VAL A 51 18.61 -2.16 0.44
N ILE A 52 18.44 -0.83 0.41
CA ILE A 52 18.46 -0.05 -0.83
C ILE A 52 19.83 -0.18 -1.48
N THR A 53 20.91 0.02 -0.72
CA THR A 53 22.28 -0.06 -1.22
C THR A 53 22.60 -1.45 -1.75
N ALA A 54 22.24 -2.51 -1.02
CA ALA A 54 22.54 -3.89 -1.39
C ALA A 54 21.72 -4.37 -2.61
N THR A 55 20.54 -3.81 -2.84
CA THR A 55 19.61 -4.32 -3.86
C THR A 55 19.38 -3.36 -5.03
N ALA A 56 19.96 -2.16 -5.02
CA ALA A 56 19.89 -1.23 -6.14
C ALA A 56 20.71 -1.75 -7.33
N THR A 57 20.08 -1.83 -8.49
CA THR A 57 20.75 -2.22 -9.73
C THR A 57 20.30 -1.32 -10.89
N LYS A 58 21.11 -1.25 -11.95
CA LYS A 58 20.76 -0.49 -13.16
C LYS A 58 19.43 -0.96 -13.78
N HIS A 59 19.11 -2.25 -13.69
CA HIS A 59 17.88 -2.83 -14.26
C HIS A 59 16.69 -2.79 -13.30
N SER A 60 16.93 -2.55 -12.01
CA SER A 60 15.90 -2.49 -10.98
C SER A 60 16.28 -1.41 -9.96
N PRO A 61 16.17 -0.13 -10.35
CA PRO A 61 16.55 0.99 -9.50
C PRO A 61 15.57 1.17 -8.34
N TRP A 62 16.08 1.78 -7.26
CA TRP A 62 15.28 2.32 -6.19
C TRP A 62 15.07 3.83 -6.38
N TYR A 63 13.87 4.29 -6.07
CA TYR A 63 13.50 5.70 -6.03
C TYR A 63 13.10 6.07 -4.61
N ALA A 64 13.94 6.84 -3.91
CA ALA A 64 13.60 7.40 -2.60
C ALA A 64 12.80 8.69 -2.82
N ILE A 65 11.53 8.68 -2.39
CA ILE A 65 10.58 9.77 -2.62
C ILE A 65 10.16 10.39 -1.30
N PRO A 66 10.26 11.73 -1.13
CA PRO A 66 9.73 12.41 0.04
C PRO A 66 8.20 12.24 0.11
N ALA A 67 7.70 11.80 1.27
CA ALA A 67 6.29 11.43 1.43
C ALA A 67 5.54 12.22 2.51
N ASP A 68 6.07 13.34 2.93
CA ASP A 68 5.40 14.25 3.85
C ASP A 68 4.22 14.95 3.18
N GLN A 69 4.40 15.43 1.97
CA GLN A 69 3.35 16.07 1.18
C GLN A 69 2.72 15.09 0.19
N LYS A 70 1.50 14.64 0.48
CA LYS A 70 0.81 13.59 -0.30
C LYS A 70 0.64 13.92 -1.78
N TRP A 71 0.35 15.17 -2.13
CA TRP A 71 0.17 15.56 -3.52
C TRP A 71 1.48 15.45 -4.32
N TYR A 72 2.59 15.90 -3.72
CA TYR A 72 3.91 15.85 -4.33
C TYR A 72 4.41 14.40 -4.47
N THR A 73 4.25 13.60 -3.42
CA THR A 73 4.54 12.16 -3.49
C THR A 73 3.79 11.48 -4.63
N ARG A 74 2.49 11.75 -4.77
CA ARG A 74 1.67 11.16 -5.84
C ARG A 74 2.13 11.58 -7.21
N TYR A 75 2.48 12.85 -7.37
CA TYR A 75 3.02 13.39 -8.62
C TYR A 75 4.31 12.63 -9.01
N LEU A 76 5.30 12.57 -8.12
CA LEU A 76 6.56 11.89 -8.39
C LEU A 76 6.37 10.39 -8.71
N VAL A 77 5.52 9.70 -7.94
CA VAL A 77 5.20 8.28 -8.21
C VAL A 77 4.58 8.12 -9.59
N SER A 78 3.65 9.01 -9.98
CA SER A 78 2.99 8.96 -11.29
C SER A 78 3.99 9.17 -12.43
N GLU A 79 4.93 10.11 -12.29
CA GLU A 79 5.98 10.34 -13.29
C GLU A 79 6.88 9.11 -13.47
N ILE A 80 7.33 8.51 -12.36
CA ILE A 80 8.17 7.30 -12.40
C ILE A 80 7.44 6.13 -13.07
N VAL A 81 6.16 5.94 -12.71
CA VAL A 81 5.34 4.85 -13.28
C VAL A 81 5.09 5.10 -14.76
N LEU A 82 4.78 6.34 -15.15
CA LEU A 82 4.56 6.71 -16.54
C LEU A 82 5.81 6.46 -17.38
N ASP A 83 6.99 6.91 -16.92
CA ASP A 83 8.27 6.67 -17.60
C ASP A 83 8.54 5.15 -17.76
N ALA A 84 8.30 4.36 -16.71
CA ALA A 84 8.48 2.92 -16.75
C ALA A 84 7.52 2.23 -17.74
N LEU A 85 6.26 2.68 -17.80
CA LEU A 85 5.27 2.16 -18.74
C LEU A 85 5.61 2.54 -20.18
N GLN A 86 6.02 3.78 -20.44
CA GLN A 86 6.44 4.22 -21.76
C GLN A 86 7.64 3.44 -22.29
N LYS A 87 8.55 3.04 -21.40
CA LYS A 87 9.71 2.20 -21.76
C LYS A 87 9.35 0.72 -21.97
N SER A 88 8.28 0.24 -21.38
CA SER A 88 7.95 -1.20 -21.33
C SER A 88 6.88 -1.63 -22.33
N CYS A 89 5.92 -0.77 -22.65
CA CYS A 89 4.74 -1.09 -23.44
C CYS A 89 4.54 -0.06 -24.53
N HIS A 90 4.92 -0.39 -25.76
CA HIS A 90 4.72 0.50 -26.91
C HIS A 90 3.48 0.14 -27.73
N GLU A 91 3.08 -1.14 -27.72
CA GLU A 91 1.99 -1.63 -28.57
C GLU A 91 1.12 -2.65 -27.83
N TYR A 92 -0.15 -2.71 -28.22
CA TYR A 92 -1.03 -3.78 -27.75
C TYR A 92 -0.59 -5.12 -28.32
N PRO A 93 -0.67 -6.22 -27.54
CA PRO A 93 -0.38 -7.55 -28.04
C PRO A 93 -1.25 -7.88 -29.26
N VAL A 94 -0.62 -8.27 -30.35
CA VAL A 94 -1.34 -8.73 -31.54
C VAL A 94 -1.77 -10.18 -31.30
N LEU A 95 -3.09 -10.43 -31.37
CA LEU A 95 -3.63 -11.77 -31.27
C LEU A 95 -3.27 -12.57 -32.53
N SER A 96 -2.95 -13.85 -32.35
CA SER A 96 -2.85 -14.80 -33.45
C SER A 96 -4.18 -14.93 -34.17
N ASP A 97 -4.15 -15.34 -35.44
CA ASP A 97 -5.38 -15.44 -36.25
C ASP A 97 -6.34 -16.50 -35.69
N ASP A 98 -5.80 -17.58 -35.09
CA ASP A 98 -6.58 -18.58 -34.38
C ASP A 98 -7.30 -17.99 -33.16
N ALA A 99 -6.60 -17.18 -32.36
CA ALA A 99 -7.18 -16.51 -31.20
C ALA A 99 -8.24 -15.46 -31.60
N LYS A 100 -8.06 -14.78 -32.75
CA LYS A 100 -9.09 -13.87 -33.31
C LYS A 100 -10.34 -14.64 -33.74
N ALA A 101 -10.18 -15.81 -34.32
CA ALA A 101 -11.31 -16.65 -34.75
C ALA A 101 -12.14 -17.15 -33.56
N GLU A 102 -11.56 -17.32 -32.38
CA GLU A 102 -12.27 -17.72 -31.16
C GLU A 102 -13.11 -16.59 -30.53
N ILE A 103 -12.80 -15.32 -30.78
CA ILE A 103 -13.49 -14.18 -30.16
C ILE A 103 -15.02 -14.20 -30.40
N PRO A 104 -15.52 -14.44 -31.62
CA PRO A 104 -16.96 -14.51 -31.88
C PRO A 104 -17.65 -15.64 -31.12
N LEU A 105 -16.95 -16.77 -30.89
CA LEU A 105 -17.47 -17.89 -30.12
C LEU A 105 -17.66 -17.54 -28.64
N ARG A 106 -16.77 -16.74 -28.09
CA ARG A 106 -16.82 -16.29 -26.68
C ARG A 106 -17.89 -15.24 -26.40
N ARG A 107 -18.47 -14.59 -27.43
CA ARG A 107 -19.60 -13.64 -27.30
C ARG A 107 -20.95 -14.33 -27.08
N ARG A 108 -21.05 -15.66 -27.13
CA ARG A 108 -22.32 -16.37 -26.91
C ARG A 108 -22.77 -16.21 -25.46
N PRO A 109 -24.01 -15.69 -25.21
CA PRO A 109 -24.49 -15.38 -23.85
C PRO A 109 -24.50 -16.59 -22.89
N HIS A 110 -24.70 -17.80 -23.41
CA HIS A 110 -24.74 -19.03 -22.63
C HIS A 110 -23.38 -19.49 -22.05
N LEU A 111 -22.26 -18.94 -22.54
CA LEU A 111 -20.92 -19.21 -22.00
C LEU A 111 -20.60 -18.33 -20.78
N TRP A 112 -21.44 -17.32 -20.50
CA TRP A 112 -21.29 -16.46 -19.34
C TRP A 112 -22.39 -16.77 -18.34
N PRO A 113 -22.15 -17.61 -17.30
CA PRO A 113 -23.17 -17.89 -16.30
C PRO A 113 -23.57 -16.58 -15.64
N ALA A 114 -24.87 -16.28 -15.71
CA ALA A 114 -25.45 -15.15 -15.02
C ALA A 114 -25.18 -15.30 -13.51
N GLY A 115 -24.23 -14.57 -12.95
CA GLY A 115 -23.89 -14.63 -11.53
C GLY A 115 -22.40 -14.68 -11.19
N ALA A 116 -21.49 -14.97 -12.11
CA ALA A 116 -20.07 -15.09 -11.80
C ALA A 116 -19.41 -13.78 -11.34
N LEU A 117 -20.01 -12.62 -11.61
CA LEU A 117 -19.49 -11.30 -11.24
C LEU A 117 -19.91 -10.81 -9.84
N LEU A 118 -20.91 -11.41 -9.21
CA LEU A 118 -21.47 -10.94 -7.93
C LEU A 118 -20.97 -11.70 -6.68
N GLN A 119 -20.22 -12.79 -6.83
CA GLN A 119 -19.77 -13.58 -5.69
C GLN A 119 -18.46 -13.11 -5.05
N ARG A 120 -17.70 -12.19 -5.67
CA ARG A 120 -16.43 -11.69 -5.10
C ARG A 120 -16.57 -10.65 -3.99
N GLN A 121 -17.77 -10.13 -3.71
CA GLN A 121 -17.95 -9.07 -2.71
C GLN A 121 -18.53 -9.53 -1.36
N ARG A 122 -18.85 -10.81 -1.16
CA ARG A 122 -19.46 -11.29 0.10
C ARG A 122 -18.52 -12.03 1.06
N GLY A 123 -17.22 -12.12 0.76
CA GLY A 123 -16.27 -12.92 1.55
C GLY A 123 -15.50 -12.20 2.67
N CYS A 124 -15.60 -10.88 2.81
CA CYS A 124 -14.75 -10.12 3.74
C CYS A 124 -15.44 -9.56 4.99
N ASN A 125 -16.63 -10.05 5.38
CA ASN A 125 -17.40 -9.48 6.50
C ASN A 125 -17.55 -10.42 7.70
N GLY A 126 -16.55 -11.20 8.07
CA GLY A 126 -16.69 -12.10 9.19
C GLY A 126 -15.43 -12.45 9.95
N GLN A 127 -14.68 -11.47 10.47
CA GLN A 127 -13.79 -11.72 11.63
C GLN A 127 -13.13 -10.40 12.09
N ARG A 128 -13.87 -9.54 12.77
CA ARG A 128 -13.30 -8.47 13.59
C ARG A 128 -14.14 -8.31 14.86
N ARG A 129 -13.83 -9.10 15.87
CA ARG A 129 -14.19 -8.79 17.26
C ARG A 129 -12.94 -8.95 18.12
N ASN A 130 -12.74 -7.97 19.03
CA ASN A 130 -11.79 -7.93 20.14
C ASN A 130 -10.33 -7.54 19.86
N SER A 131 -10.08 -6.26 19.58
CA SER A 131 -8.80 -5.63 19.93
C SER A 131 -8.95 -4.26 20.62
N GLY A 132 -10.19 -3.82 20.92
CA GLY A 132 -10.44 -2.48 21.48
C GLY A 132 -10.46 -2.38 23.01
N GLN A 133 -10.47 -3.47 23.76
CA GLN A 133 -10.63 -3.42 25.21
C GLN A 133 -9.32 -3.28 26.00
N ASN A 134 -8.19 -3.77 25.51
CA ASN A 134 -6.93 -3.73 26.27
C ASN A 134 -6.20 -2.37 26.27
N CYS A 135 -6.56 -1.43 25.39
CA CYS A 135 -5.92 -0.12 25.39
C CYS A 135 -6.49 0.89 26.40
N ARG A 136 -7.72 0.65 26.90
CA ARG A 136 -8.34 1.57 27.86
C ARG A 136 -7.86 1.37 29.30
N GLU A 137 -7.34 0.20 29.64
CA GLU A 137 -6.81 -0.09 30.98
C GLU A 137 -5.39 0.43 31.16
N ALA A 138 -4.54 0.39 30.13
CA ALA A 138 -3.18 0.90 30.21
C ALA A 138 -3.10 2.44 30.38
N ALA A 139 -4.13 3.18 29.96
CA ALA A 139 -4.20 4.63 30.10
C ALA A 139 -4.62 5.08 31.50
N LYS A 140 -5.17 4.20 32.33
CA LYS A 140 -5.61 4.54 33.70
C LYS A 140 -4.53 4.36 34.77
N ASP A 141 -3.48 3.63 34.48
CA ASP A 141 -2.44 3.30 35.47
C ASP A 141 -1.27 4.30 35.56
N GLY A 142 -1.35 5.45 34.92
CA GLY A 142 -0.49 6.61 35.23
C GLY A 142 1.03 6.37 35.19
N ARG A 143 1.53 5.30 34.56
CA ARG A 143 2.94 4.96 34.51
C ARG A 143 3.57 5.18 33.13
N ILE A 144 3.51 6.41 32.65
CA ILE A 144 4.44 6.89 31.62
C ILE A 144 4.79 8.33 31.99
N GLY A 145 5.65 8.45 32.96
CA GLY A 145 6.34 9.69 33.31
C GLY A 145 7.83 9.40 33.38
N GLY A 146 8.61 10.20 32.68
CA GLY A 146 10.05 10.17 32.63
C GLY A 146 10.57 10.29 31.23
#